data_26c038904f56d157315be5b72a746dea
#
_entry.id   26c038904f56d157315be5b72a746dea
#
_cell.length_a   1.000
_cell.length_b   1.000
_cell.length_c   1.000
_cell.angle_alpha   90.00
_cell.angle_beta   90.00
_cell.angle_gamma   90.00
#
_symmetry.space_group_name_H-M   'P 1'
#
loop_
_entity.id
_entity.type
_entity.pdbx_description
1 polymer ?
#
loop_
_entity_poly.entity_id
_entity_poly.type
_entity_poly.pdbx_seq_one_letter_code
_entity_poly.pdbx_strand_id
1 'polypeptide(L)'
;MKIEGTAREVLEKTEWVAIATCGSEGPHVVATWGDYINAIGIPDDRIVIPVGHMHKTEANLKLDNRIELLCGTRQVQGTYGPGKGCSITGTARMHTEGQDFDAVRSRFAWARAALVVSVEKVETQL
;
A
#
# COMPACT_ATOMS: atom_id res chain seq x y z
N MET A 1 -1.09 -12.26 -5.52
CA MET A 1 0.35 -12.62 -5.51
C MET A 1 0.92 -12.36 -4.13
N LYS A 2 1.64 -13.29 -3.61
CA LYS A 2 2.23 -13.20 -2.28
C LYS A 2 3.42 -12.25 -2.27
N ILE A 3 3.49 -11.41 -1.24
CA ILE A 3 4.67 -10.57 -0.99
C ILE A 3 5.59 -11.32 -0.04
N GLU A 4 6.77 -11.67 -0.51
CA GLU A 4 7.73 -12.48 0.25
C GLU A 4 9.17 -12.06 -0.03
N GLY A 5 10.12 -12.66 0.69
CA GLY A 5 11.55 -12.42 0.50
C GLY A 5 11.93 -10.97 0.76
N THR A 6 12.83 -10.45 -0.07
CA THR A 6 13.38 -9.10 0.06
C THR A 6 12.30 -8.02 -0.03
N ALA A 7 11.33 -8.18 -0.93
CA ALA A 7 10.22 -7.22 -1.07
C ALA A 7 9.41 -7.12 0.23
N ARG A 8 9.13 -8.24 0.86
CA ARG A 8 8.41 -8.26 2.15
C ARG A 8 9.23 -7.58 3.23
N GLU A 9 10.52 -7.85 3.28
CA GLU A 9 11.40 -7.22 4.26
C GLU A 9 11.42 -5.69 4.10
N VAL A 10 11.46 -5.20 2.86
CA VAL A 10 11.39 -3.76 2.58
C VAL A 10 10.07 -3.19 3.08
N LEU A 11 8.94 -3.83 2.78
CA LEU A 11 7.63 -3.37 3.22
C LEU A 11 7.50 -3.38 4.75
N GLU A 12 8.10 -4.35 5.42
CA GLU A 12 8.07 -4.43 6.88
C GLU A 12 8.92 -3.35 7.56
N LYS A 13 9.95 -2.83 6.87
CA LYS A 13 10.89 -1.86 7.44
C LYS A 13 10.72 -0.45 6.91
N THR A 14 9.95 -0.25 5.86
CA THR A 14 9.75 1.09 5.30
C THR A 14 9.04 2.00 6.30
N GLU A 15 9.50 3.24 6.39
CA GLU A 15 8.80 4.24 7.18
C GLU A 15 7.51 4.70 6.48
N TRP A 16 7.52 4.72 5.16
CA TRP A 16 6.55 5.44 4.37
C TRP A 16 6.28 4.69 3.06
N VAL A 17 5.03 4.73 2.60
CA VAL A 17 4.62 4.08 1.35
C VAL A 17 3.89 5.11 0.50
N ALA A 18 4.41 5.36 -0.70
CA ALA A 18 3.74 6.21 -1.69
C ALA A 18 2.67 5.39 -2.41
N ILE A 19 1.54 6.03 -2.70
CA ILE A 19 0.37 5.42 -3.34
C ILE A 19 0.03 6.25 -4.57
N ALA A 20 0.15 5.67 -5.75
CA ALA A 20 -0.14 6.33 -7.01
C ALA A 20 -1.41 5.77 -7.64
N THR A 21 -2.28 6.67 -8.04
CA THR A 21 -3.50 6.36 -8.81
C THR A 21 -3.61 7.32 -9.97
N CYS A 22 -4.43 7.01 -10.96
CA CYS A 22 -4.62 7.85 -12.12
C CYS A 22 -6.10 8.18 -12.30
N GLY A 23 -6.38 9.45 -12.46
CA GLY A 23 -7.74 9.95 -12.67
C GLY A 23 -7.81 10.85 -13.91
N SER A 24 -8.92 11.57 -14.05
CA SER A 24 -9.16 12.47 -15.20
C SER A 24 -8.14 13.60 -15.30
N GLU A 25 -7.50 13.97 -14.18
CA GLU A 25 -6.49 15.04 -14.16
C GLU A 25 -5.06 14.52 -14.22
N GLY A 26 -4.87 13.23 -14.48
CA GLY A 26 -3.57 12.59 -14.56
C GLY A 26 -3.19 11.86 -13.26
N PRO A 27 -1.88 11.63 -13.04
CA PRO A 27 -1.43 10.89 -11.86
C PRO A 27 -1.61 11.68 -10.57
N HIS A 28 -1.91 10.96 -9.51
CA HIS A 28 -2.09 11.51 -8.16
C HIS A 28 -1.33 10.63 -7.18
N VAL A 29 -0.55 11.23 -6.29
CA VAL A 29 0.27 10.49 -5.34
C VAL A 29 -0.04 10.97 -3.92
N VAL A 30 -0.29 10.04 -3.03
CA VAL A 30 -0.40 10.27 -1.59
C VAL A 30 0.51 9.28 -0.88
N ALA A 31 0.55 9.32 0.44
CA ALA A 31 1.37 8.39 1.20
C ALA A 31 0.65 7.89 2.44
N THR A 32 1.11 6.77 2.95
CA THR A 32 0.71 6.23 4.24
C THR A 32 1.96 5.78 5.01
N TRP A 33 1.82 5.55 6.30
CA TRP A 33 2.91 5.04 7.12
C TRP A 33 3.03 3.52 7.00
N GLY A 34 4.27 3.03 6.89
CA GLY A 34 4.53 1.60 6.82
C GLY A 34 4.05 0.85 8.05
N ASP A 35 4.20 1.44 9.24
CA ASP A 35 3.77 0.80 10.47
C ASP A 35 2.25 0.64 10.57
N TYR A 36 1.46 1.45 9.87
CA TYR A 36 0.00 1.25 9.79
C TYR A 36 -0.32 -0.06 9.06
N ILE A 37 0.35 -0.32 7.95
CA ILE A 37 0.17 -1.55 7.18
C ILE A 37 0.60 -2.75 8.01
N ASN A 38 1.75 -2.64 8.67
CA ASN A 38 2.30 -3.73 9.48
C ASN A 38 1.48 -4.01 10.73
N ALA A 39 0.84 -2.99 11.31
CA ALA A 39 -0.04 -3.16 12.47
C ALA A 39 -1.28 -3.98 12.14
N ILE A 40 -1.83 -3.81 10.93
CA ILE A 40 -2.97 -4.61 10.44
C ILE A 40 -2.50 -6.02 10.08
N GLY A 41 -1.28 -6.12 9.56
CA GLY A 41 -0.70 -7.35 9.02
C GLY A 41 -0.80 -7.39 7.50
N ILE A 42 0.04 -8.22 6.91
CA ILE A 42 0.12 -8.35 5.45
C ILE A 42 -0.36 -9.76 5.06
N PRO A 43 -1.62 -9.90 4.64
CA PRO A 43 -2.11 -11.18 4.10
C PRO A 43 -1.31 -11.57 2.85
N ASP A 44 -1.42 -12.84 2.44
CA ASP A 44 -0.61 -13.37 1.35
C ASP A 44 -0.88 -12.71 -0.01
N ASP A 45 -2.08 -12.20 -0.24
CA ASP A 45 -2.51 -11.77 -1.57
C ASP A 45 -2.89 -10.29 -1.66
N ARG A 46 -2.82 -9.55 -0.53
CA ARG A 46 -3.29 -8.17 -0.51
C ARG A 46 -2.60 -7.32 0.55
N ILE A 47 -2.71 -6.01 0.37
CA ILE A 47 -2.26 -5.02 1.35
C ILE A 47 -3.49 -4.23 1.79
N VAL A 48 -3.61 -4.03 3.10
CA VAL A 48 -4.74 -3.30 3.70
C VAL A 48 -4.21 -2.03 4.34
N ILE A 49 -4.78 -0.89 3.93
CA ILE A 49 -4.33 0.45 4.35
C ILE A 49 -5.48 1.20 5.01
N PRO A 50 -5.29 1.75 6.22
CA PRO A 50 -6.32 2.56 6.86
C PRO A 50 -6.46 3.91 6.16
N VAL A 51 -7.70 4.33 5.92
CA VAL A 51 -8.01 5.54 5.17
C VAL A 51 -8.72 6.55 6.06
N GLY A 52 -8.10 7.73 6.25
CA GLY A 52 -8.72 8.87 6.92
C GLY A 52 -9.37 9.80 5.91
N HIS A 53 -8.57 10.34 5.01
CA HIS A 53 -9.01 11.23 3.92
C HIS A 53 -8.96 10.50 2.57
N MET A 54 -7.98 10.75 1.74
CA MET A 54 -7.78 10.10 0.44
C MET A 54 -9.00 10.17 -0.49
N HIS A 55 -9.70 11.32 -0.48
CA HIS A 55 -10.92 11.47 -1.29
C HIS A 55 -10.64 11.45 -2.80
N LYS A 56 -9.53 12.05 -3.23
CA LYS A 56 -9.14 12.04 -4.64
C LYS A 56 -8.69 10.65 -5.08
N THR A 57 -7.94 9.95 -4.23
CA THR A 57 -7.56 8.55 -4.47
C THR A 57 -8.81 7.68 -4.66
N GLU A 58 -9.79 7.85 -3.80
CA GLU A 58 -11.06 7.12 -3.89
C GLU A 58 -11.77 7.40 -5.21
N ALA A 59 -11.89 8.68 -5.59
CA ALA A 59 -12.53 9.06 -6.83
C ALA A 59 -11.79 8.48 -8.05
N ASN A 60 -10.45 8.51 -8.04
CA ASN A 60 -9.64 7.95 -9.11
C ASN A 60 -9.87 6.44 -9.25
N LEU A 61 -9.91 5.71 -8.15
CA LEU A 61 -10.09 4.25 -8.17
C LEU A 61 -11.46 3.82 -8.69
N LYS A 62 -12.47 4.68 -8.61
CA LYS A 62 -13.79 4.41 -9.22
C LYS A 62 -13.74 4.49 -10.75
N LEU A 63 -12.83 5.29 -11.29
CA LEU A 63 -12.65 5.45 -12.74
C LEU A 63 -11.64 4.45 -13.29
N ASP A 64 -10.56 4.22 -12.55
CA ASP A 64 -9.47 3.32 -12.95
C ASP A 64 -8.94 2.69 -11.65
N ASN A 65 -9.19 1.41 -11.46
CA ASN A 65 -8.86 0.72 -10.22
C ASN A 65 -7.38 0.30 -10.10
N ARG A 66 -6.55 0.64 -11.08
CA ARG A 66 -5.12 0.34 -11.03
C ARG A 66 -4.44 1.21 -9.99
N ILE A 67 -3.50 0.62 -9.27
CA ILE A 67 -2.76 1.27 -8.21
C ILE A 67 -1.31 0.83 -8.23
N GLU A 68 -0.42 1.72 -7.80
CA GLU A 68 0.98 1.37 -7.61
C GLU A 68 1.44 1.92 -6.27
N LEU A 69 2.13 1.07 -5.51
CA LEU A 69 2.75 1.44 -4.24
C LEU A 69 4.26 1.43 -4.40
N LEU A 70 4.92 2.38 -3.77
CA LEU A 70 6.38 2.45 -3.75
C LEU A 70 6.86 2.66 -2.32
N CYS A 71 7.80 1.84 -1.89
CA CYS A 71 8.41 1.97 -0.58
C CYS A 71 9.91 1.69 -0.65
N GLY A 72 10.63 2.00 0.41
CA GLY A 72 12.06 1.79 0.46
C GLY A 72 12.61 2.00 1.86
N THR A 73 13.76 1.40 2.12
CA THR A 73 14.44 1.53 3.40
C THR A 73 15.94 1.35 3.24
N ARG A 74 16.70 2.12 4.00
CA ARG A 74 18.17 1.95 4.10
C ARG A 74 18.56 0.72 4.90
N GLN A 75 17.63 0.10 5.61
CA GLN A 75 17.89 -1.05 6.49
C GLN A 75 17.96 -2.38 5.77
N VAL A 76 17.69 -2.41 4.46
CA VAL A 76 17.79 -3.61 3.63
C VAL A 76 18.90 -3.39 2.61
N GLN A 77 19.80 -4.37 2.47
CA GLN A 77 20.92 -4.30 1.54
C GLN A 77 20.43 -4.26 0.10
N GLY A 78 20.87 -3.27 -0.64
CA GLY A 78 20.56 -3.11 -2.05
C GLY A 78 21.65 -3.67 -2.96
N THR A 79 21.45 -3.49 -4.26
CA THR A 79 22.40 -3.94 -5.29
C THR A 79 23.70 -3.16 -5.23
N TYR A 80 23.65 -1.87 -4.94
CA TYR A 80 24.79 -0.97 -5.00
C TYR A 80 25.23 -0.45 -3.64
N GLY A 81 24.57 -0.82 -2.56
CA GLY A 81 24.88 -0.36 -1.22
C GLY A 81 23.69 -0.50 -0.29
N PRO A 82 23.74 0.07 0.93
CA PRO A 82 22.62 0.05 1.85
C PRO A 82 21.42 0.79 1.29
N GLY A 83 20.28 0.13 1.24
CA GLY A 83 19.03 0.68 0.74
C GLY A 83 18.43 -0.15 -0.38
N LYS A 84 17.18 -0.51 -0.23
CA LYS A 84 16.42 -1.28 -1.22
C LYS A 84 15.02 -0.69 -1.33
N GLY A 85 14.50 -0.65 -2.55
CA GLY A 85 13.14 -0.22 -2.84
C GLY A 85 12.28 -1.37 -3.30
N CYS A 86 10.97 -1.17 -3.22
CA CYS A 86 9.98 -2.15 -3.65
C CYS A 86 8.81 -1.44 -4.31
N SER A 87 8.46 -1.87 -5.50
CA SER A 87 7.28 -1.40 -6.24
C SER A 87 6.26 -2.54 -6.26
N ILE A 88 5.01 -2.21 -5.93
CA ILE A 88 3.91 -3.16 -5.88
C ILE A 88 2.79 -2.60 -6.75
N THR A 89 2.39 -3.35 -7.78
CA THR A 89 1.29 -2.96 -8.65
C THR A 89 0.14 -3.93 -8.53
N GLY A 90 -1.06 -3.42 -8.73
CA GLY A 90 -2.27 -4.22 -8.67
C GLY A 90 -3.52 -3.39 -8.90
N THR A 91 -4.61 -3.86 -8.35
CA THR A 91 -5.89 -3.16 -8.35
C THR A 91 -6.35 -2.92 -6.93
N ALA A 92 -7.17 -1.89 -6.71
CA ALA A 92 -7.58 -1.54 -5.36
C ALA A 92 -9.03 -1.10 -5.29
N ARG A 93 -9.61 -1.23 -4.09
CA ARG A 93 -10.97 -0.80 -3.79
C ARG A 93 -11.01 -0.26 -2.37
N MET A 94 -11.90 0.73 -2.15
CA MET A 94 -12.23 1.22 -0.81
C MET A 94 -13.35 0.35 -0.24
N HIS A 95 -13.14 -0.17 0.96
CA HIS A 95 -14.14 -0.97 1.69
C HIS A 95 -14.61 -0.19 2.90
N THR A 96 -15.92 -0.10 3.07
CA THR A 96 -16.55 0.54 4.24
C THR A 96 -17.28 -0.47 5.11
N GLU A 97 -17.15 -1.74 4.81
CA GLU A 97 -17.68 -2.87 5.58
C GLU A 97 -16.88 -4.13 5.27
N GLY A 98 -17.06 -5.16 6.06
CA GLY A 98 -16.43 -6.45 5.86
C GLY A 98 -15.18 -6.65 6.70
N GLN A 99 -14.51 -7.78 6.49
CA GLN A 99 -13.40 -8.24 7.31
C GLN A 99 -12.22 -7.26 7.35
N ASP A 100 -11.82 -6.73 6.20
CA ASP A 100 -10.66 -5.82 6.13
C ASP A 100 -10.98 -4.47 6.76
N PHE A 101 -12.19 -3.96 6.55
CA PHE A 101 -12.64 -2.74 7.19
C PHE A 101 -12.68 -2.91 8.73
N ASP A 102 -13.20 -4.03 9.21
CA ASP A 102 -13.28 -4.31 10.65
C ASP A 102 -11.87 -4.40 11.26
N ALA A 103 -10.92 -5.02 10.57
CA ALA A 103 -9.53 -5.11 11.01
C ALA A 103 -8.89 -3.72 11.11
N VAL A 104 -9.15 -2.84 10.15
CA VAL A 104 -8.68 -1.45 10.17
C VAL A 104 -9.29 -0.69 11.35
N ARG A 105 -10.61 -0.75 11.52
CA ARG A 105 -11.30 -0.03 12.58
C ARG A 105 -10.91 -0.50 13.98
N SER A 106 -10.58 -1.75 14.14
CA SER A 106 -10.15 -2.28 15.44
C SER A 106 -8.83 -1.67 15.90
N ARG A 107 -8.00 -1.18 14.97
CA ARG A 107 -6.70 -0.57 15.26
C ARG A 107 -6.72 0.95 15.14
N PHE A 108 -7.51 1.49 14.21
CA PHE A 108 -7.53 2.91 13.87
C PHE A 108 -8.97 3.43 13.86
N ALA A 109 -9.42 3.90 15.03
CA ALA A 109 -10.79 4.38 15.19
C ALA A 109 -11.14 5.56 14.29
N TRP A 110 -10.12 6.33 13.83
CA TRP A 110 -10.29 7.46 12.93
C TRP A 110 -10.53 7.06 11.47
N ALA A 111 -10.30 5.79 11.12
CA ALA A 111 -10.39 5.36 9.73
C ALA A 111 -11.85 5.29 9.27
N ARG A 112 -12.12 5.90 8.12
CA ARG A 112 -13.44 5.88 7.47
C ARG A 112 -13.61 4.72 6.49
N ALA A 113 -12.49 4.13 6.05
CA ALA A 113 -12.47 3.06 5.07
C ALA A 113 -11.18 2.26 5.17
N ALA A 114 -11.17 1.10 4.54
CA ALA A 114 -9.97 0.31 4.28
C ALA A 114 -9.70 0.34 2.78
N LEU A 115 -8.48 0.74 2.40
CA LEU A 115 -8.01 0.62 1.03
C LEU A 115 -7.39 -0.75 0.89
N VAL A 116 -7.98 -1.60 0.07
CA VAL A 116 -7.53 -2.99 -0.13
C VAL A 116 -6.91 -3.13 -1.51
N VAL A 117 -5.62 -3.43 -1.54
CA VAL A 117 -4.83 -3.60 -2.76
C VAL A 117 -4.66 -5.08 -3.03
N SER A 118 -5.19 -5.54 -4.16
CA SER A 118 -4.94 -6.89 -4.67
C SER A 118 -3.64 -6.86 -5.45
N VAL A 119 -2.64 -7.61 -4.99
CA VAL A 119 -1.27 -7.56 -5.52
C VAL A 119 -1.14 -8.41 -6.76
N GLU A 120 -0.69 -7.80 -7.86
CA GLU A 120 -0.50 -8.49 -9.14
C GLU A 120 0.98 -8.61 -9.51
N LYS A 121 1.81 -7.66 -9.11
CA LYS A 121 3.23 -7.64 -9.47
C LYS A 121 4.04 -6.98 -8.37
N VAL A 122 5.19 -7.56 -8.09
CA VAL A 122 6.14 -7.04 -7.09
C VAL A 122 7.53 -7.00 -7.72
N GLU A 123 8.18 -5.83 -7.67
CA GLU A 123 9.54 -5.65 -8.17
C GLU A 123 10.38 -4.93 -7.12
N THR A 124 11.63 -5.34 -6.98
CA THR A 124 12.58 -4.61 -6.14
C THR A 124 13.36 -3.61 -6.98
N GLN A 125 13.82 -2.54 -6.34
CA GLN A 125 14.63 -1.46 -6.94
C GLN A 125 15.83 -1.17 -6.04
N LEU A 126 16.87 -0.57 -6.62
CA LEU A 126 18.07 -0.17 -5.87
C LEU A 126 18.77 -1.38 -5.22
#